data_d4b85eb1903a353fcb6b22d71992f12f
#
_entry.id   d4b85eb1903a353fcb6b22d71992f12f
#
_cell.length_a   1.000
_cell.length_b   1.000
_cell.length_c   1.000
_cell.angle_alpha   90.00
_cell.angle_beta   90.00
_cell.angle_gamma   90.00
#
_symmetry.space_group_name_H-M   'P 1'
#
loop_
_entity.id
_entity.type
_entity.pdbx_description
1 polymer ?
#
loop_
_entity_poly.entity_id
_entity_poly.type
_entity_poly.pdbx_seq_one_letter_code
_entity_poly.pdbx_strand_id
1 'polypeptide(L)'
;MVHQYGMRLTVVLLLITGWAISWLPVSQASETLYDTVILGGRVIDPESELDQIANVGIKDGQISAITADTIAGLQQIDANGQVVSPGFIDIHSHTPTRLGEHLNLLDGITTQLDLEAGAWPPKEYGDHYIGGAQLHYGSSVGHYAVRHAVMEGRVHSYFFTEDGFINTTGPTWTERASAEQIEQMRIRLIQGLEEGGLGIGVLLDYMTDAVSESELQMIFETAASVGKPVYIHVRRGMPGDPTGLEEAIALAEATGAPTMICHITHSAMGGINEWLAKIDAANARGARITTETLSWLAGGTAISADVFRNRDWRAIFDIDYEDVQWVPTGEWLDEERFLRYQRDYPASSVNHHYVKEAWLLEALKWPDMMVSTDALPAFDLDVKTNPNIAGTFSHFLGRYVRDLEVMPLMEGLRRITLLPAQWLELSSDAFAKKGRLQVGADADIVVFDPDTIAAEAAYGDPYKPSVGISTVLVAGRLVASEGRRIEGRYPGKHILAPLATTTKFPY
;
A
#
# COMPACT_ATOMS: atom_id res chain seq x y z
N MET A 1 -40.22 -98.34 -61.70
CA MET A 1 -38.71 -98.37 -61.72
C MET A 1 -38.33 -96.92 -61.48
N VAL A 2 -37.92 -96.63 -60.25
CA VAL A 2 -37.71 -95.29 -59.78
C VAL A 2 -36.19 -95.12 -59.56
N HIS A 3 -35.56 -94.10 -60.15
CA HIS A 3 -34.20 -93.72 -59.91
C HIS A 3 -34.24 -92.48 -59.02
N GLN A 4 -33.69 -92.63 -57.83
CA GLN A 4 -33.36 -91.52 -56.91
C GLN A 4 -31.98 -90.93 -57.23
N TYR A 5 -31.95 -89.66 -57.51
CA TYR A 5 -30.68 -88.83 -57.48
C TYR A 5 -30.60 -88.06 -56.19
N GLY A 6 -29.60 -88.38 -55.39
CA GLY A 6 -29.30 -87.61 -54.19
C GLY A 6 -28.40 -86.45 -54.48
N MET A 7 -28.78 -85.24 -54.13
CA MET A 7 -28.03 -83.99 -54.25
C MET A 7 -27.29 -83.75 -52.94
N ARG A 8 -25.99 -83.73 -52.97
CA ARG A 8 -25.13 -83.34 -51.81
C ARG A 8 -25.06 -81.85 -51.76
N LEU A 9 -25.55 -81.23 -50.70
CA LEU A 9 -25.38 -79.82 -50.38
C LEU A 9 -24.02 -79.63 -49.69
N THR A 10 -23.10 -78.89 -50.30
CA THR A 10 -21.83 -78.48 -49.70
C THR A 10 -22.08 -77.14 -49.00
N VAL A 11 -22.02 -77.11 -47.66
CA VAL A 11 -22.08 -75.87 -46.87
C VAL A 11 -20.70 -75.28 -46.82
N VAL A 12 -20.49 -74.07 -47.42
CA VAL A 12 -19.27 -73.29 -47.27
C VAL A 12 -19.46 -72.35 -46.07
N LEU A 13 -18.70 -72.60 -45.00
CA LEU A 13 -18.63 -71.70 -43.85
C LEU A 13 -17.72 -70.51 -44.14
N LEU A 14 -18.27 -69.33 -44.36
CA LEU A 14 -17.51 -68.07 -44.42
C LEU A 14 -17.23 -67.59 -42.97
N LEU A 15 -16.01 -67.70 -42.52
CA LEU A 15 -15.49 -67.07 -41.31
C LEU A 15 -15.32 -65.54 -41.55
N ILE A 16 -16.26 -64.75 -41.08
CA ILE A 16 -16.12 -63.28 -40.99
C ILE A 16 -15.32 -62.98 -39.74
N THR A 17 -14.04 -62.65 -39.86
CA THR A 17 -13.22 -62.07 -38.80
C THR A 17 -13.61 -60.61 -38.59
N GLY A 18 -14.53 -60.38 -37.64
CA GLY A 18 -14.91 -59.01 -37.24
C GLY A 18 -13.73 -58.34 -36.49
N TRP A 19 -13.14 -57.35 -37.11
CA TRP A 19 -12.25 -56.40 -36.43
C TRP A 19 -13.09 -55.52 -35.52
N ALA A 20 -13.11 -55.76 -34.21
CA ALA A 20 -13.67 -54.88 -33.23
C ALA A 20 -12.71 -53.66 -33.08
N ILE A 21 -13.05 -52.57 -33.78
CA ILE A 21 -12.43 -51.24 -33.48
C ILE A 21 -12.95 -50.82 -32.14
N SER A 22 -12.14 -51.02 -31.10
CA SER A 22 -12.39 -50.50 -29.78
C SER A 22 -12.20 -48.96 -29.81
N TRP A 23 -13.29 -48.25 -29.85
CA TRP A 23 -13.32 -46.81 -29.59
C TRP A 23 -12.97 -46.64 -28.12
N LEU A 24 -11.70 -46.31 -27.82
CA LEU A 24 -11.35 -45.77 -26.51
C LEU A 24 -12.05 -44.39 -26.44
N PRO A 25 -12.80 -44.11 -25.39
CA PRO A 25 -13.32 -42.76 -25.20
C PRO A 25 -12.08 -41.86 -25.01
N VAL A 26 -11.82 -40.96 -25.97
CA VAL A 26 -10.94 -39.83 -25.76
C VAL A 26 -11.66 -39.04 -24.65
N SER A 27 -11.12 -39.14 -23.43
CA SER A 27 -11.51 -38.26 -22.35
C SER A 27 -11.19 -36.84 -22.82
N GLN A 28 -12.20 -36.12 -23.33
CA GLN A 28 -12.10 -34.68 -23.43
C GLN A 28 -11.98 -34.20 -21.98
N ALA A 29 -10.76 -33.94 -21.54
CA ALA A 29 -10.57 -33.08 -20.40
C ALA A 29 -11.40 -31.82 -20.67
N SER A 30 -12.40 -31.57 -19.87
CA SER A 30 -13.17 -30.34 -19.94
C SER A 30 -12.15 -29.21 -19.81
N GLU A 31 -11.87 -28.49 -20.92
CA GLU A 31 -11.01 -27.33 -20.86
C GLU A 31 -11.59 -26.39 -19.81
N THR A 32 -10.86 -26.15 -18.75
CA THR A 32 -11.29 -25.22 -17.71
C THR A 32 -11.35 -23.84 -18.33
N LEU A 33 -12.57 -23.32 -18.49
CA LEU A 33 -12.75 -21.95 -18.99
C LEU A 33 -12.58 -20.99 -17.81
N TYR A 34 -11.54 -20.16 -17.93
CA TYR A 34 -11.25 -19.09 -16.95
C TYR A 34 -12.12 -17.86 -17.23
N ASP A 35 -12.33 -17.03 -16.21
CA ASP A 35 -13.02 -15.74 -16.38
C ASP A 35 -12.11 -14.77 -17.16
N THR A 36 -10.82 -14.74 -16.80
CA THR A 36 -9.79 -13.95 -17.45
C THR A 36 -8.53 -14.80 -17.61
N VAL A 37 -7.83 -14.67 -18.74
CA VAL A 37 -6.49 -15.21 -18.94
C VAL A 37 -5.54 -14.10 -19.35
N ILE A 38 -4.33 -14.11 -18.78
CA ILE A 38 -3.21 -13.23 -19.17
C ILE A 38 -2.20 -14.13 -19.89
N LEU A 39 -1.88 -13.81 -21.13
CA LEU A 39 -1.14 -14.69 -22.03
C LEU A 39 0.26 -14.17 -22.32
N GLY A 40 1.25 -15.07 -22.25
CA GLY A 40 2.61 -14.86 -22.77
C GLY A 40 3.45 -13.85 -21.99
N GLY A 41 3.06 -13.45 -20.80
CA GLY A 41 3.81 -12.48 -19.98
C GLY A 41 4.96 -13.11 -19.20
N ARG A 42 5.96 -12.29 -18.85
CA ARG A 42 6.97 -12.64 -17.86
C ARG A 42 6.36 -12.55 -16.47
N VAL A 43 5.94 -13.68 -15.94
CA VAL A 43 5.32 -13.81 -14.61
C VAL A 43 6.42 -13.75 -13.55
N ILE A 44 6.31 -12.78 -12.63
CA ILE A 44 7.24 -12.60 -11.53
C ILE A 44 6.47 -12.70 -10.21
N ASP A 45 6.84 -13.67 -9.36
CA ASP A 45 6.33 -13.81 -7.99
C ASP A 45 7.48 -13.76 -6.99
N PRO A 46 7.56 -12.69 -6.17
CA PRO A 46 8.67 -12.52 -5.24
C PRO A 46 8.75 -13.56 -4.12
N GLU A 47 7.63 -14.21 -3.74
CA GLU A 47 7.64 -15.18 -2.64
C GLU A 47 8.19 -16.52 -3.07
N SER A 48 7.83 -17.01 -4.24
CA SER A 48 8.34 -18.28 -4.78
C SER A 48 9.60 -18.11 -5.64
N GLU A 49 10.07 -16.87 -5.81
CA GLU A 49 11.17 -16.51 -6.72
C GLU A 49 10.90 -16.93 -8.18
N LEU A 50 9.61 -17.03 -8.55
CA LEU A 50 9.21 -17.37 -9.91
C LEU A 50 9.53 -16.20 -10.86
N ASP A 51 10.23 -16.50 -11.96
CA ASP A 51 10.52 -15.55 -13.03
C ASP A 51 10.57 -16.31 -14.36
N GLN A 52 9.44 -16.38 -15.05
CA GLN A 52 9.33 -17.12 -16.31
C GLN A 52 8.21 -16.59 -17.20
N ILE A 53 8.31 -16.88 -18.50
CA ILE A 53 7.19 -16.66 -19.43
C ILE A 53 6.12 -17.71 -19.15
N ALA A 54 4.90 -17.26 -18.84
CA ALA A 54 3.78 -18.13 -18.54
C ALA A 54 2.44 -17.45 -18.85
N ASN A 55 1.36 -18.25 -18.82
CA ASN A 55 -0.02 -17.82 -18.88
C ASN A 55 -0.62 -17.88 -17.47
N VAL A 56 -1.44 -16.89 -17.13
CA VAL A 56 -2.14 -16.83 -15.83
C VAL A 56 -3.64 -16.99 -16.08
N GLY A 57 -4.26 -18.02 -15.49
CA GLY A 57 -5.70 -18.25 -15.49
C GLY A 57 -6.36 -17.76 -14.21
N ILE A 58 -7.36 -16.92 -14.35
CA ILE A 58 -8.09 -16.30 -13.24
C ILE A 58 -9.52 -16.81 -13.22
N LYS A 59 -10.01 -17.24 -12.06
CA LYS A 59 -11.37 -17.68 -11.84
C LYS A 59 -11.88 -17.21 -10.48
N ASP A 60 -13.12 -16.70 -10.45
CA ASP A 60 -13.78 -16.25 -9.21
C ASP A 60 -12.92 -15.27 -8.38
N GLY A 61 -12.17 -14.40 -9.06
CA GLY A 61 -11.32 -13.39 -8.42
C GLY A 61 -9.99 -13.89 -7.88
N GLN A 62 -9.64 -15.16 -8.10
CA GLN A 62 -8.40 -15.77 -7.65
C GLN A 62 -7.58 -16.31 -8.82
N ILE A 63 -6.26 -16.40 -8.64
CA ILE A 63 -5.36 -17.06 -9.56
C ILE A 63 -5.62 -18.57 -9.45
N SER A 64 -6.01 -19.19 -10.55
CA SER A 64 -6.35 -20.62 -10.61
C SER A 64 -5.33 -21.45 -11.39
N ALA A 65 -4.51 -20.81 -12.22
CA ALA A 65 -3.43 -21.46 -12.95
C ALA A 65 -2.30 -20.49 -13.26
N ILE A 66 -1.06 -21.01 -13.23
CA ILE A 66 0.12 -20.40 -13.84
C ILE A 66 0.80 -21.52 -14.61
N THR A 67 0.86 -21.40 -15.95
CA THR A 67 1.28 -22.52 -16.79
C THR A 67 1.88 -22.04 -18.12
N ALA A 68 2.77 -22.82 -18.70
CA ALA A 68 3.24 -22.63 -20.08
C ALA A 68 2.25 -23.17 -21.12
N ASP A 69 1.28 -23.99 -20.72
CA ASP A 69 0.27 -24.57 -21.61
C ASP A 69 -0.71 -23.49 -22.08
N THR A 70 -1.28 -23.70 -23.25
CA THR A 70 -2.36 -22.85 -23.77
C THR A 70 -3.60 -23.00 -22.90
N ILE A 71 -4.16 -21.88 -22.43
CA ILE A 71 -5.39 -21.82 -21.64
C ILE A 71 -6.39 -20.88 -22.31
N ALA A 72 -7.69 -21.09 -22.03
CA ALA A 72 -8.79 -20.32 -22.61
C ALA A 72 -9.59 -19.60 -21.52
N GLY A 73 -9.99 -18.36 -21.80
CA GLY A 73 -10.83 -17.55 -20.91
C GLY A 73 -11.83 -16.70 -21.66
N LEU A 74 -12.84 -16.25 -20.94
CA LEU A 74 -13.87 -15.34 -21.47
C LEU A 74 -13.27 -13.98 -21.86
N GLN A 75 -12.31 -13.49 -21.07
CA GLN A 75 -11.51 -12.31 -21.36
C GLN A 75 -10.06 -12.74 -21.56
N GLN A 76 -9.40 -12.19 -22.57
CA GLN A 76 -7.98 -12.45 -22.85
C GLN A 76 -7.21 -11.13 -22.80
N ILE A 77 -6.06 -11.16 -22.15
CA ILE A 77 -5.11 -10.04 -22.02
C ILE A 77 -3.78 -10.52 -22.61
N ASP A 78 -3.31 -9.85 -23.64
CA ASP A 78 -1.99 -10.11 -24.21
C ASP A 78 -0.93 -9.38 -23.37
N ALA A 79 0.01 -10.13 -22.79
CA ALA A 79 1.12 -9.61 -22.01
C ALA A 79 2.49 -9.95 -22.64
N ASN A 80 2.53 -10.31 -23.93
CA ASN A 80 3.79 -10.59 -24.61
C ASN A 80 4.76 -9.40 -24.51
N GLY A 81 5.99 -9.67 -24.05
CA GLY A 81 7.01 -8.65 -23.82
C GLY A 81 6.83 -7.83 -22.56
N GLN A 82 5.81 -8.10 -21.75
CA GLN A 82 5.51 -7.37 -20.51
C GLN A 82 5.70 -8.25 -19.27
N VAL A 83 5.88 -7.61 -18.13
CA VAL A 83 5.91 -8.23 -16.81
C VAL A 83 4.47 -8.35 -16.29
N VAL A 84 4.16 -9.52 -15.73
CA VAL A 84 2.96 -9.76 -14.94
C VAL A 84 3.39 -9.91 -13.49
N SER A 85 3.01 -8.97 -12.63
CA SER A 85 3.39 -8.91 -11.22
C SER A 85 2.17 -8.93 -10.31
N PRO A 86 2.33 -9.24 -8.99
CA PRO A 86 1.30 -8.91 -8.02
C PRO A 86 0.95 -7.42 -8.08
N GLY A 87 -0.28 -7.07 -7.71
CA GLY A 87 -0.72 -5.68 -7.58
C GLY A 87 0.06 -4.95 -6.47
N PHE A 88 0.39 -3.69 -6.70
CA PHE A 88 1.16 -2.91 -5.74
C PHE A 88 0.31 -2.57 -4.50
N ILE A 89 0.94 -2.59 -3.32
CA ILE A 89 0.31 -2.33 -2.03
C ILE A 89 0.94 -1.08 -1.42
N ASP A 90 0.13 -0.03 -1.33
CA ASP A 90 0.51 1.21 -0.68
C ASP A 90 0.06 1.20 0.78
N ILE A 91 1.02 1.22 1.69
CA ILE A 91 0.80 1.15 3.13
C ILE A 91 0.78 2.51 3.82
N HIS A 92 1.02 3.57 3.05
CA HIS A 92 1.10 4.93 3.56
C HIS A 92 0.56 5.92 2.54
N SER A 93 -0.74 6.15 2.57
CA SER A 93 -1.41 7.03 1.62
C SER A 93 -2.55 7.80 2.27
N HIS A 94 -2.56 9.12 2.10
CA HIS A 94 -3.57 10.00 2.66
C HIS A 94 -4.59 10.48 1.62
N THR A 95 -4.84 9.69 0.57
CA THR A 95 -5.67 10.13 -0.55
C THR A 95 -6.91 9.25 -0.81
N PRO A 96 -7.85 9.11 0.17
CA PRO A 96 -9.10 8.38 -0.04
C PRO A 96 -10.11 9.21 -0.86
N THR A 97 -9.72 9.67 -2.04
CA THR A 97 -10.55 10.48 -2.93
C THR A 97 -10.76 9.80 -4.26
N ARG A 98 -11.78 10.20 -5.01
CA ARG A 98 -12.01 9.64 -6.36
C ARG A 98 -10.90 9.96 -7.34
N LEU A 99 -10.31 11.14 -7.22
CA LEU A 99 -9.17 11.53 -8.03
C LEU A 99 -7.92 10.74 -7.61
N GLY A 100 -7.68 10.60 -6.29
CA GLY A 100 -6.61 9.77 -5.76
C GLY A 100 -6.73 8.31 -6.21
N GLU A 101 -7.90 7.70 -6.07
CA GLU A 101 -8.17 6.34 -6.57
C GLU A 101 -7.83 6.20 -8.06
N HIS A 102 -8.24 7.18 -8.87
CA HIS A 102 -7.96 7.17 -10.31
C HIS A 102 -6.47 7.16 -10.62
N LEU A 103 -5.71 8.06 -9.99
CA LEU A 103 -4.28 8.20 -10.23
C LEU A 103 -3.49 7.01 -9.67
N ASN A 104 -3.85 6.54 -8.47
CA ASN A 104 -3.23 5.39 -7.84
C ASN A 104 -3.40 4.10 -8.66
N LEU A 105 -4.59 3.85 -9.21
CA LEU A 105 -4.81 2.71 -10.12
C LEU A 105 -3.90 2.77 -11.34
N LEU A 106 -3.67 3.95 -11.91
CA LEU A 106 -2.82 4.13 -13.08
C LEU A 106 -1.32 4.05 -12.72
N ASP A 107 -0.96 4.09 -11.43
CA ASP A 107 0.37 3.77 -10.90
C ASP A 107 0.50 2.31 -10.42
N GLY A 108 -0.50 1.46 -10.71
CA GLY A 108 -0.48 0.02 -10.41
C GLY A 108 -0.90 -0.34 -8.97
N ILE A 109 -1.39 0.61 -8.20
CA ILE A 109 -1.86 0.36 -6.84
C ILE A 109 -3.19 -0.38 -6.88
N THR A 110 -3.25 -1.55 -6.26
CA THR A 110 -4.46 -2.37 -6.10
C THR A 110 -5.00 -2.36 -4.68
N THR A 111 -4.14 -1.98 -3.72
CA THR A 111 -4.48 -1.83 -2.30
C THR A 111 -3.85 -0.56 -1.76
N GLN A 112 -4.66 0.32 -1.20
CA GLN A 112 -4.26 1.61 -0.63
C GLN A 112 -4.70 1.70 0.83
N LEU A 113 -3.76 1.99 1.72
CA LEU A 113 -4.01 2.03 3.16
C LEU A 113 -3.51 3.33 3.78
N ASP A 114 -4.31 3.90 4.66
CA ASP A 114 -3.88 5.00 5.53
C ASP A 114 -3.53 4.45 6.90
N LEU A 115 -2.26 4.12 7.11
CA LEU A 115 -1.82 3.49 8.35
C LEU A 115 -1.17 4.48 9.31
N GLU A 116 -0.52 5.54 8.83
CA GLU A 116 0.12 6.54 9.65
C GLU A 116 -0.89 7.47 10.35
N ALA A 117 -1.73 8.16 9.58
CA ALA A 117 -2.75 9.03 10.15
C ALA A 117 -3.95 8.20 10.65
N GLY A 118 -4.43 7.30 9.83
CA GLY A 118 -5.58 6.48 10.15
C GLY A 118 -6.89 7.25 10.23
N ALA A 119 -7.92 6.59 10.74
CA ALA A 119 -9.25 7.16 10.91
C ALA A 119 -9.89 6.72 12.24
N TRP A 120 -10.84 7.48 12.76
CA TRP A 120 -11.66 7.07 13.90
C TRP A 120 -13.07 7.65 13.81
N PRO A 121 -14.14 6.84 13.81
CA PRO A 121 -14.12 5.37 13.75
C PRO A 121 -13.55 4.83 12.40
N PRO A 122 -12.80 3.71 12.40
CA PRO A 122 -12.18 3.19 11.15
C PRO A 122 -13.20 2.81 10.06
N LYS A 123 -14.43 2.45 10.45
CA LYS A 123 -15.51 2.16 9.50
C LYS A 123 -15.89 3.36 8.65
N GLU A 124 -15.82 4.57 9.18
CA GLU A 124 -16.15 5.81 8.46
C GLU A 124 -15.13 6.14 7.37
N TYR A 125 -13.93 5.54 7.40
CA TYR A 125 -13.00 5.64 6.27
C TYR A 125 -13.62 5.10 4.96
N GLY A 126 -14.56 4.16 5.07
CA GLY A 126 -15.35 3.65 3.94
C GLY A 126 -16.28 4.67 3.30
N ASP A 127 -16.63 5.75 4.00
CA ASP A 127 -17.54 6.77 3.48
C ASP A 127 -16.93 7.57 2.32
N HIS A 128 -15.59 7.62 2.23
CA HIS A 128 -14.89 8.17 1.09
C HIS A 128 -15.13 7.38 -0.21
N TYR A 129 -15.57 6.11 -0.11
CA TYR A 129 -15.80 5.18 -1.21
C TYR A 129 -17.27 4.81 -1.39
N ILE A 130 -18.21 5.68 -1.00
CA ILE A 130 -19.66 5.46 -1.23
C ILE A 130 -19.91 5.22 -2.71
N GLY A 131 -20.63 4.13 -3.02
CA GLY A 131 -20.85 3.67 -4.40
C GLY A 131 -19.84 2.63 -4.89
N GLY A 132 -18.88 2.25 -4.05
CA GLY A 132 -17.86 1.23 -4.31
C GLY A 132 -16.49 1.80 -4.63
N ALA A 133 -15.45 1.01 -4.47
CA ALA A 133 -14.06 1.33 -4.79
C ALA A 133 -13.52 0.42 -5.91
N GLN A 134 -12.56 0.92 -6.67
CA GLN A 134 -11.89 0.13 -7.69
C GLN A 134 -10.67 -0.59 -7.14
N LEU A 135 -10.00 -0.03 -6.11
CA LEU A 135 -8.92 -0.66 -5.36
C LEU A 135 -9.39 -1.09 -3.95
N HIS A 136 -8.64 -1.96 -3.31
CA HIS A 136 -8.85 -2.27 -1.90
C HIS A 136 -8.35 -1.12 -1.04
N TYR A 137 -9.01 -0.88 0.09
CA TYR A 137 -8.68 0.23 0.98
C TYR A 137 -8.91 -0.13 2.45
N GLY A 138 -8.28 0.62 3.34
CA GLY A 138 -8.42 0.47 4.78
C GLY A 138 -7.59 1.47 5.54
N SER A 139 -7.74 1.51 6.86
CA SER A 139 -7.00 2.41 7.73
C SER A 139 -6.63 1.79 9.06
N SER A 140 -5.62 2.36 9.70
CA SER A 140 -5.38 2.18 11.14
C SER A 140 -6.41 2.97 11.96
N VAL A 141 -6.38 2.81 13.28
CA VAL A 141 -7.08 3.71 14.22
C VAL A 141 -6.23 4.95 14.42
N GLY A 142 -6.68 6.10 13.95
CA GLY A 142 -5.95 7.36 14.07
C GLY A 142 -5.93 7.88 15.51
N HIS A 143 -4.77 7.85 16.18
CA HIS A 143 -4.62 8.39 17.53
C HIS A 143 -5.04 9.85 17.61
N TYR A 144 -4.65 10.69 16.62
CA TYR A 144 -5.05 12.11 16.60
C TYR A 144 -6.58 12.28 16.62
N ALA A 145 -7.33 11.44 15.89
CA ALA A 145 -8.79 11.52 15.82
C ALA A 145 -9.45 11.11 17.16
N VAL A 146 -8.91 10.07 17.79
CA VAL A 146 -9.30 9.68 19.16
C VAL A 146 -8.99 10.81 20.13
N ARG A 147 -7.80 11.43 20.01
CA ARG A 147 -7.38 12.54 20.86
C ARG A 147 -8.29 13.77 20.68
N HIS A 148 -8.68 14.10 19.44
CA HIS A 148 -9.67 15.14 19.14
C HIS A 148 -11.01 14.90 19.82
N ALA A 149 -11.50 13.67 19.76
CA ALA A 149 -12.77 13.31 20.40
C ALA A 149 -12.71 13.44 21.93
N VAL A 150 -11.56 13.15 22.56
CA VAL A 150 -11.39 13.22 24.01
C VAL A 150 -11.10 14.63 24.49
N MET A 151 -10.20 15.35 23.80
CA MET A 151 -9.73 16.67 24.24
C MET A 151 -10.71 17.79 23.91
N GLU A 152 -11.37 17.72 22.74
CA GLU A 152 -12.20 18.79 22.22
C GLU A 152 -13.68 18.40 22.04
N GLY A 153 -14.03 17.13 22.26
CA GLY A 153 -15.39 16.63 22.05
C GLY A 153 -15.83 16.65 20.58
N ARG A 154 -14.87 16.72 19.66
CA ARG A 154 -15.10 16.75 18.21
C ARG A 154 -14.70 15.42 17.60
N VAL A 155 -15.51 14.91 16.68
CA VAL A 155 -15.15 13.76 15.86
C VAL A 155 -14.76 14.29 14.48
N HIS A 156 -13.48 14.16 14.16
CA HIS A 156 -12.98 14.26 12.80
C HIS A 156 -12.50 12.88 12.41
N SER A 157 -13.28 12.21 11.58
CA SER A 157 -12.99 10.83 11.19
C SER A 157 -11.73 10.69 10.35
N TYR A 158 -11.26 11.79 9.76
CA TYR A 158 -10.09 11.80 8.89
C TYR A 158 -9.27 13.10 9.00
N PHE A 159 -7.96 13.02 8.67
CA PHE A 159 -6.98 14.10 8.86
C PHE A 159 -7.09 15.24 7.84
N PHE A 160 -7.75 14.98 6.71
CA PHE A 160 -7.90 15.93 5.62
C PHE A 160 -9.37 16.24 5.35
N THR A 161 -9.61 17.45 4.87
CA THR A 161 -10.89 17.93 4.35
C THR A 161 -10.67 18.48 2.94
N GLU A 162 -11.74 18.83 2.24
CA GLU A 162 -11.65 19.51 0.92
C GLU A 162 -10.87 20.84 1.02
N ASP A 163 -10.84 21.47 2.19
CA ASP A 163 -10.09 22.70 2.45
C ASP A 163 -8.60 22.48 2.79
N GLY A 164 -8.14 21.23 2.85
CA GLY A 164 -6.78 20.83 3.22
C GLY A 164 -6.69 20.10 4.56
N PHE A 165 -5.60 20.32 5.30
CA PHE A 165 -5.41 19.72 6.61
C PHE A 165 -6.44 20.22 7.63
N ILE A 166 -6.85 19.37 8.58
CA ILE A 166 -7.59 19.84 9.73
C ILE A 166 -6.76 20.84 10.54
N ASN A 167 -7.44 21.68 11.33
CA ASN A 167 -6.73 22.65 12.17
C ASN A 167 -5.86 21.96 13.23
N THR A 168 -4.54 22.16 13.15
CA THR A 168 -3.54 21.59 14.05
C THR A 168 -3.12 22.56 15.17
N THR A 169 -3.89 23.59 15.49
CA THR A 169 -3.56 24.60 16.51
C THR A 169 -4.37 24.45 17.82
N GLY A 170 -5.35 23.56 17.86
CA GLY A 170 -6.23 23.34 19.01
C GLY A 170 -5.56 22.52 20.15
N PRO A 171 -6.29 22.36 21.29
CA PRO A 171 -5.82 21.60 22.46
C PRO A 171 -5.32 20.19 22.12
N THR A 172 -5.95 19.51 21.17
CA THR A 172 -5.49 18.19 20.65
C THR A 172 -4.01 18.18 20.27
N TRP A 173 -3.51 19.29 19.71
CA TRP A 173 -2.17 19.37 19.13
C TRP A 173 -1.16 20.04 20.05
N THR A 174 -1.61 20.79 21.06
CA THR A 174 -0.77 21.71 21.83
C THR A 174 -0.78 21.45 23.34
N GLU A 175 -1.79 20.73 23.87
CA GLU A 175 -1.93 20.52 25.30
C GLU A 175 -1.70 19.06 25.70
N ARG A 176 -1.10 18.84 26.88
CA ARG A 176 -0.93 17.49 27.44
C ARG A 176 -2.24 16.95 27.97
N ALA A 177 -2.52 15.69 27.67
CA ALA A 177 -3.68 15.01 28.20
C ALA A 177 -3.51 14.67 29.70
N SER A 178 -4.60 14.77 30.46
CA SER A 178 -4.64 14.25 31.84
C SER A 178 -4.66 12.72 31.85
N ALA A 179 -4.36 12.11 32.99
CA ALA A 179 -4.42 10.66 33.16
C ALA A 179 -5.84 10.09 32.85
N GLU A 180 -6.90 10.83 33.18
CA GLU A 180 -8.27 10.45 32.84
C GLU A 180 -8.53 10.51 31.34
N GLN A 181 -8.01 11.53 30.64
CA GLN A 181 -8.11 11.65 29.21
C GLN A 181 -7.32 10.55 28.48
N ILE A 182 -6.13 10.19 28.97
CA ILE A 182 -5.33 9.08 28.44
C ILE A 182 -6.11 7.77 28.55
N GLU A 183 -6.77 7.51 29.70
CA GLU A 183 -7.62 6.33 29.86
C GLU A 183 -8.83 6.34 28.91
N GLN A 184 -9.44 7.49 28.69
CA GLN A 184 -10.51 7.66 27.70
C GLN A 184 -10.03 7.41 26.27
N MET A 185 -8.81 7.79 25.95
CA MET A 185 -8.18 7.47 24.64
C MET A 185 -7.94 5.98 24.49
N ARG A 186 -7.41 5.31 25.55
CA ARG A 186 -7.21 3.86 25.54
C ARG A 186 -8.50 3.09 25.20
N ILE A 187 -9.60 3.45 25.85
CA ILE A 187 -10.91 2.83 25.61
C ILE A 187 -11.34 2.99 24.14
N ARG A 188 -11.17 4.19 23.57
CA ARG A 188 -11.55 4.47 22.18
C ARG A 188 -10.63 3.82 21.16
N LEU A 189 -9.33 3.72 21.46
CA LEU A 189 -8.38 2.99 20.59
C LEU A 189 -8.76 1.50 20.53
N ILE A 190 -9.09 0.89 21.68
CA ILE A 190 -9.57 -0.50 21.72
C ILE A 190 -10.86 -0.64 20.89
N GLN A 191 -11.82 0.26 21.08
CA GLN A 191 -13.07 0.27 20.31
C GLN A 191 -12.78 0.35 18.79
N GLY A 192 -11.87 1.22 18.35
CA GLY A 192 -11.49 1.31 16.94
C GLY A 192 -10.83 0.03 16.40
N LEU A 193 -10.01 -0.63 17.22
CA LEU A 193 -9.42 -1.93 16.85
C LEU A 193 -10.48 -3.04 16.79
N GLU A 194 -11.48 -3.05 17.69
CA GLU A 194 -12.63 -3.96 17.64
C GLU A 194 -13.49 -3.72 16.39
N GLU A 195 -13.60 -2.49 15.94
CA GLU A 195 -14.34 -2.13 14.73
C GLU A 195 -13.60 -2.47 13.43
N GLY A 196 -12.33 -2.81 13.51
CA GLY A 196 -11.55 -3.33 12.39
C GLY A 196 -10.38 -2.49 11.93
N GLY A 197 -9.88 -1.56 12.76
CA GLY A 197 -8.63 -0.85 12.48
C GLY A 197 -7.45 -1.78 12.31
N LEU A 198 -6.59 -1.51 11.31
CA LEU A 198 -5.45 -2.34 10.94
C LEU A 198 -4.24 -2.20 11.88
N GLY A 199 -4.37 -1.43 12.94
CA GLY A 199 -3.36 -1.09 13.93
C GLY A 199 -3.65 0.30 14.48
N ILE A 200 -2.66 0.97 15.08
CA ILE A 200 -2.80 2.34 15.59
C ILE A 200 -1.81 3.25 14.85
N GLY A 201 -2.34 4.30 14.23
CA GLY A 201 -1.56 5.34 13.57
C GLY A 201 -1.25 6.51 14.51
N VAL A 202 -0.01 7.04 14.45
CA VAL A 202 0.48 8.05 15.40
C VAL A 202 1.27 9.14 14.69
N LEU A 203 0.70 10.33 14.59
CA LEU A 203 1.31 11.53 14.02
C LEU A 203 2.12 12.30 15.10
N LEU A 204 3.17 11.67 15.65
CA LEU A 204 3.82 12.16 16.86
C LEU A 204 4.56 13.49 16.65
N ASP A 205 5.22 13.70 15.52
CA ASP A 205 5.96 14.95 15.22
C ASP A 205 5.03 16.19 15.13
N TYR A 206 3.75 15.99 14.80
CA TYR A 206 2.74 17.06 14.81
C TYR A 206 2.30 17.47 16.23
N MET A 207 2.58 16.62 17.23
CA MET A 207 2.16 16.76 18.63
C MET A 207 3.34 16.59 19.59
N THR A 208 4.55 17.01 19.17
CA THR A 208 5.83 16.71 19.85
C THR A 208 5.78 16.98 21.36
N ASP A 209 5.30 18.14 21.80
CA ASP A 209 5.24 18.51 23.23
C ASP A 209 3.92 18.14 23.90
N ALA A 210 2.87 17.88 23.12
CA ALA A 210 1.53 17.60 23.60
C ALA A 210 1.34 16.14 24.03
N VAL A 211 1.97 15.19 23.34
CA VAL A 211 1.90 13.77 23.70
C VAL A 211 2.97 13.44 24.73
N SER A 212 2.53 13.08 25.94
CA SER A 212 3.42 12.68 27.04
C SER A 212 3.96 11.27 26.87
N GLU A 213 5.05 10.93 27.57
CA GLU A 213 5.59 9.56 27.61
C GLU A 213 4.53 8.54 28.05
N SER A 214 3.69 8.88 29.05
CA SER A 214 2.62 8.00 29.53
C SER A 214 1.53 7.79 28.48
N GLU A 215 1.20 8.80 27.69
CA GLU A 215 0.24 8.67 26.60
C GLU A 215 0.81 7.79 25.47
N LEU A 216 2.07 8.01 25.08
CA LEU A 216 2.71 7.20 24.05
C LEU A 216 2.88 5.74 24.49
N GLN A 217 3.27 5.51 25.76
CA GLN A 217 3.34 4.17 26.34
C GLN A 217 1.97 3.48 26.30
N MET A 218 0.88 4.17 26.66
CA MET A 218 -0.49 3.63 26.60
C MET A 218 -0.84 3.18 25.17
N ILE A 219 -0.44 3.91 24.13
CA ILE A 219 -0.69 3.53 22.72
C ILE A 219 -0.01 2.20 22.40
N PHE A 220 1.29 2.07 22.73
CA PHE A 220 2.06 0.85 22.46
C PHE A 220 1.53 -0.35 23.26
N GLU A 221 1.21 -0.17 24.55
CA GLU A 221 0.58 -1.20 25.39
C GLU A 221 -0.77 -1.65 24.81
N THR A 222 -1.58 -0.70 24.33
CA THR A 222 -2.88 -1.00 23.71
C THR A 222 -2.72 -1.83 22.46
N ALA A 223 -1.83 -1.44 21.53
CA ALA A 223 -1.53 -2.19 20.31
C ALA A 223 -0.99 -3.59 20.64
N ALA A 224 -0.02 -3.70 21.54
CA ALA A 224 0.58 -4.97 21.99
C ALA A 224 -0.45 -5.92 22.59
N SER A 225 -1.40 -5.41 23.39
CA SER A 225 -2.43 -6.23 24.05
C SER A 225 -3.30 -7.04 23.11
N VAL A 226 -3.39 -6.61 21.85
CA VAL A 226 -4.17 -7.26 20.79
C VAL A 226 -3.32 -7.75 19.61
N GLY A 227 -1.98 -7.64 19.71
CA GLY A 227 -1.04 -8.07 18.68
C GLY A 227 -1.09 -7.27 17.39
N LYS A 228 -1.60 -6.03 17.41
CA LYS A 228 -1.68 -5.14 16.25
C LYS A 228 -0.47 -4.20 16.17
N PRO A 229 -0.08 -3.76 14.96
CA PRO A 229 1.04 -2.83 14.79
C PRO A 229 0.74 -1.39 15.26
N VAL A 230 1.80 -0.68 15.62
CA VAL A 230 1.86 0.78 15.69
C VAL A 230 2.55 1.29 14.43
N TYR A 231 1.96 2.28 13.76
CA TYR A 231 2.50 3.00 12.61
C TYR A 231 2.82 4.41 13.07
N ILE A 232 4.08 4.82 13.06
CA ILE A 232 4.48 6.03 13.77
C ILE A 232 5.34 6.98 12.93
N HIS A 233 4.85 8.22 12.79
CA HIS A 233 5.65 9.38 12.48
C HIS A 233 6.38 9.81 13.75
N VAL A 234 7.64 9.42 13.89
CA VAL A 234 8.43 9.67 15.10
C VAL A 234 8.70 11.17 15.30
N ARG A 235 9.00 11.57 16.54
CA ARG A 235 9.49 12.93 16.84
C ARG A 235 10.75 13.21 16.04
N ARG A 236 10.81 14.37 15.42
CA ARG A 236 11.98 14.78 14.64
C ARG A 236 12.87 15.70 15.47
N GLY A 237 14.16 15.37 15.49
CA GLY A 237 15.22 16.20 16.05
C GLY A 237 15.99 16.99 14.99
N MET A 238 17.21 17.38 15.31
CA MET A 238 18.17 17.91 14.34
C MET A 238 18.55 16.84 13.31
N PRO A 239 19.16 17.20 12.16
CA PRO A 239 19.52 16.24 11.14
C PRO A 239 20.35 15.07 11.71
N GLY A 240 19.86 13.85 11.53
CA GLY A 240 20.48 12.62 12.02
C GLY A 240 20.27 12.29 13.50
N ASP A 241 19.59 13.14 14.28
CA ASP A 241 19.28 12.87 15.69
C ASP A 241 18.37 11.63 15.82
N PRO A 242 18.81 10.53 16.47
CA PRO A 242 18.04 9.31 16.58
C PRO A 242 17.05 9.29 17.75
N THR A 243 16.94 10.34 18.56
CA THR A 243 16.18 10.34 19.81
C THR A 243 14.73 9.88 19.63
N GLY A 244 14.04 10.37 18.59
CA GLY A 244 12.65 9.95 18.32
C GLY A 244 12.54 8.50 17.86
N LEU A 245 13.52 7.98 17.13
CA LEU A 245 13.59 6.56 16.80
C LEU A 245 13.86 5.72 18.05
N GLU A 246 14.78 6.14 18.91
CA GLU A 246 15.14 5.43 20.15
C GLU A 246 13.96 5.36 21.12
N GLU A 247 13.14 6.42 21.21
CA GLU A 247 11.87 6.42 21.95
C GLU A 247 10.93 5.32 21.44
N ALA A 248 10.72 5.25 20.14
CA ALA A 248 9.85 4.23 19.53
C ALA A 248 10.42 2.80 19.69
N ILE A 249 11.73 2.62 19.53
CA ILE A 249 12.40 1.33 19.75
C ILE A 249 12.23 0.87 21.20
N ALA A 250 12.48 1.76 22.18
CA ALA A 250 12.37 1.42 23.59
C ALA A 250 10.96 0.96 23.96
N LEU A 251 9.94 1.62 23.43
CA LEU A 251 8.55 1.23 23.63
C LEU A 251 8.18 -0.08 22.95
N ALA A 252 8.65 -0.28 21.71
CA ALA A 252 8.45 -1.54 21.00
C ALA A 252 9.07 -2.72 21.75
N GLU A 253 10.29 -2.56 22.28
CA GLU A 253 10.97 -3.58 23.08
C GLU A 253 10.28 -3.83 24.43
N ALA A 254 9.84 -2.76 25.12
CA ALA A 254 9.20 -2.88 26.42
C ALA A 254 7.82 -3.52 26.36
N THR A 255 7.06 -3.26 25.30
CA THR A 255 5.66 -3.71 25.17
C THR A 255 5.49 -4.95 24.28
N GLY A 256 6.43 -5.19 23.37
CA GLY A 256 6.32 -6.21 22.30
C GLY A 256 5.41 -5.79 21.14
N ALA A 257 5.00 -4.52 21.04
CA ALA A 257 4.18 -4.03 19.93
C ALA A 257 4.98 -4.06 18.61
N PRO A 258 4.50 -4.73 17.56
CA PRO A 258 5.07 -4.59 16.23
C PRO A 258 5.00 -3.11 15.81
N THR A 259 6.09 -2.56 15.28
CA THR A 259 6.18 -1.11 15.03
C THR A 259 6.71 -0.83 13.63
N MET A 260 6.03 0.02 12.88
CA MET A 260 6.52 0.55 11.61
C MET A 260 6.90 2.02 11.78
N ILE A 261 8.17 2.32 11.53
CA ILE A 261 8.66 3.71 11.46
C ILE A 261 8.35 4.26 10.08
N CYS A 262 7.53 5.31 10.01
CA CYS A 262 7.12 5.90 8.74
C CYS A 262 8.24 6.72 8.09
N HIS A 263 8.28 6.73 6.74
CA HIS A 263 9.16 7.54 5.86
C HIS A 263 10.56 7.80 6.43
N ILE A 264 11.29 6.69 6.74
CA ILE A 264 12.55 6.75 7.50
C ILE A 264 13.59 7.69 6.90
N THR A 265 13.72 7.74 5.56
CA THR A 265 14.69 8.63 4.88
C THR A 265 14.40 10.09 5.17
N HIS A 266 13.12 10.46 5.24
CA HIS A 266 12.67 11.81 5.55
C HIS A 266 12.88 12.17 7.03
N SER A 267 12.83 11.20 7.92
CA SER A 267 13.02 11.40 9.35
C SER A 267 14.50 11.36 9.76
N ALA A 268 15.26 10.38 9.28
CA ALA A 268 16.68 10.17 9.61
C ALA A 268 17.61 11.11 8.87
N MET A 269 17.22 11.55 7.65
CA MET A 269 18.07 12.40 6.78
C MET A 269 19.49 11.82 6.63
N GLY A 270 20.55 12.57 6.93
CA GLY A 270 21.93 12.10 6.86
C GLY A 270 22.30 11.00 7.86
N GLY A 271 21.45 10.72 8.85
CA GLY A 271 21.62 9.65 9.84
C GLY A 271 21.09 8.29 9.43
N ILE A 272 20.65 8.11 8.18
CA ILE A 272 19.93 6.91 7.72
C ILE A 272 20.62 5.60 8.08
N ASN A 273 21.93 5.48 7.88
CA ASN A 273 22.65 4.25 8.19
C ASN A 273 22.68 3.94 9.69
N GLU A 274 22.79 4.95 10.54
CA GLU A 274 22.72 4.80 11.99
C GLU A 274 21.33 4.35 12.43
N TRP A 275 20.30 4.97 11.87
CA TRP A 275 18.91 4.62 12.18
C TRP A 275 18.58 3.18 11.81
N LEU A 276 18.97 2.73 10.61
CA LEU A 276 18.77 1.34 10.17
C LEU A 276 19.56 0.35 11.04
N ALA A 277 20.80 0.67 11.41
CA ALA A 277 21.57 -0.17 12.32
C ALA A 277 20.94 -0.29 13.72
N LYS A 278 20.26 0.76 14.23
CA LYS A 278 19.52 0.70 15.49
C LYS A 278 18.28 -0.19 15.36
N ILE A 279 17.57 -0.14 14.24
CA ILE A 279 16.44 -1.05 13.96
C ILE A 279 16.92 -2.50 13.90
N ASP A 280 18.00 -2.79 13.16
CA ASP A 280 18.60 -4.13 13.09
C ASP A 280 18.99 -4.66 14.47
N ALA A 281 19.64 -3.80 15.27
CA ALA A 281 20.03 -4.17 16.63
C ALA A 281 18.83 -4.47 17.53
N ALA A 282 17.74 -3.71 17.43
CA ALA A 282 16.50 -3.94 18.18
C ALA A 282 15.82 -5.24 17.73
N ASN A 283 15.74 -5.49 16.41
CA ASN A 283 15.19 -6.73 15.85
C ASN A 283 16.02 -7.95 16.26
N ALA A 284 17.35 -7.84 16.34
CA ALA A 284 18.22 -8.88 16.84
C ALA A 284 18.00 -9.19 18.33
N ARG A 285 17.47 -8.26 19.12
CA ARG A 285 17.07 -8.47 20.52
C ARG A 285 15.63 -8.99 20.67
N GLY A 286 14.90 -9.16 19.55
CA GLY A 286 13.55 -9.74 19.52
C GLY A 286 12.41 -8.74 19.32
N ALA A 287 12.70 -7.46 19.08
CA ALA A 287 11.71 -6.51 18.62
C ALA A 287 11.19 -6.87 17.22
N ARG A 288 10.05 -6.32 16.85
CA ARG A 288 9.48 -6.44 15.50
C ARG A 288 9.29 -5.03 14.93
N ILE A 289 10.35 -4.49 14.37
CA ILE A 289 10.38 -3.13 13.84
C ILE A 289 10.69 -3.19 12.35
N THR A 290 9.89 -2.50 11.56
CA THR A 290 10.11 -2.30 10.13
C THR A 290 10.00 -0.83 9.76
N THR A 291 10.24 -0.51 8.50
CA THR A 291 10.16 0.86 8.00
C THR A 291 9.87 0.89 6.49
N GLU A 292 9.52 2.05 6.01
CA GLU A 292 9.36 2.34 4.59
C GLU A 292 10.04 3.66 4.22
N THR A 293 10.18 3.89 2.92
CA THR A 293 10.71 5.12 2.35
C THR A 293 9.88 5.55 1.14
N LEU A 294 9.99 6.83 0.79
CA LEU A 294 9.37 7.39 -0.39
C LEU A 294 10.36 7.41 -1.54
N SER A 295 9.89 7.29 -2.77
CA SER A 295 10.75 7.46 -3.95
C SER A 295 10.96 8.93 -4.35
N TRP A 296 10.20 9.85 -3.76
CA TRP A 296 10.28 11.29 -3.96
C TRP A 296 11.08 11.96 -2.84
N LEU A 297 11.67 13.14 -3.13
CA LEU A 297 12.69 13.75 -2.28
C LEU A 297 12.22 15.02 -1.53
N ALA A 298 10.94 15.38 -1.58
CA ALA A 298 10.40 16.47 -0.75
C ALA A 298 9.43 15.93 0.29
N GLY A 299 9.47 16.50 1.48
CA GLY A 299 8.40 16.32 2.46
C GLY A 299 7.19 17.17 2.09
N GLY A 300 5.98 16.63 2.30
CA GLY A 300 4.72 17.32 2.08
C GLY A 300 3.95 17.48 3.39
N THR A 301 3.58 18.71 3.78
CA THR A 301 2.79 18.95 5.00
C THR A 301 2.09 20.29 4.98
N ALA A 302 1.23 20.56 5.99
CA ALA A 302 0.63 21.86 6.17
C ALA A 302 1.68 22.95 6.43
N ILE A 303 1.54 24.13 5.82
CA ILE A 303 2.43 25.26 6.10
C ILE A 303 2.36 25.70 7.58
N SER A 304 1.29 25.34 8.29
CA SER A 304 1.13 25.59 9.72
C SER A 304 1.51 24.39 10.62
N ALA A 305 2.13 23.34 10.09
CA ALA A 305 2.61 22.23 10.91
C ALA A 305 3.52 22.72 12.04
N ASP A 306 3.56 21.97 13.15
CA ASP A 306 4.30 22.34 14.36
C ASP A 306 5.76 22.69 14.07
N VAL A 307 6.40 21.90 13.20
CA VAL A 307 7.79 22.10 12.79
C VAL A 307 8.03 23.50 12.20
N PHE A 308 7.07 24.04 11.43
CA PHE A 308 7.19 25.36 10.82
C PHE A 308 6.81 26.52 11.74
N ARG A 309 6.01 26.28 12.79
CA ARG A 309 5.53 27.31 13.69
C ARG A 309 6.36 27.48 14.94
N ASN A 310 6.80 26.37 15.53
CA ASN A 310 7.32 26.34 16.89
C ASN A 310 8.77 25.90 16.99
N ARG A 311 9.38 25.52 15.85
CA ARG A 311 10.72 24.95 15.80
C ARG A 311 11.60 25.68 14.79
N ASP A 312 12.92 25.55 14.91
CA ASP A 312 13.87 26.05 13.91
C ASP A 312 13.96 25.09 12.72
N TRP A 313 12.91 25.10 11.89
CA TRP A 313 12.78 24.20 10.76
C TRP A 313 13.90 24.35 9.73
N ARG A 314 14.49 25.55 9.58
CA ARG A 314 15.60 25.76 8.66
C ARG A 314 16.83 24.99 9.11
N ALA A 315 17.14 25.01 10.40
CA ALA A 315 18.22 24.22 10.97
C ALA A 315 17.90 22.72 10.96
N ILE A 316 16.63 22.32 11.22
CA ILE A 316 16.19 20.91 11.20
C ILE A 316 16.32 20.30 9.81
N PHE A 317 15.91 21.02 8.76
CA PHE A 317 15.92 20.50 7.39
C PHE A 317 17.18 20.87 6.59
N ASP A 318 18.02 21.76 7.09
CA ASP A 318 19.20 22.33 6.39
C ASP A 318 18.79 22.97 5.05
N ILE A 319 17.71 23.78 5.06
CA ILE A 319 17.14 24.50 3.90
C ILE A 319 16.71 25.90 4.30
N ASP A 320 16.33 26.75 3.30
CA ASP A 320 15.74 28.06 3.53
C ASP A 320 14.37 28.20 2.82
N TYR A 321 13.76 29.38 2.87
CA TYR A 321 12.44 29.65 2.30
C TYR A 321 12.36 29.33 0.81
N GLU A 322 13.43 29.54 0.06
CA GLU A 322 13.54 29.30 -1.38
C GLU A 322 13.51 27.80 -1.76
N ASP A 323 13.68 26.90 -0.78
CA ASP A 323 13.58 25.44 -0.94
C ASP A 323 12.15 24.93 -0.63
N VAL A 324 11.22 25.85 -0.34
CA VAL A 324 9.83 25.53 -0.04
C VAL A 324 8.93 25.91 -1.21
N GLN A 325 8.17 24.94 -1.71
CA GLN A 325 7.21 25.12 -2.80
C GLN A 325 5.78 25.18 -2.24
N TRP A 326 5.03 26.20 -2.62
CA TRP A 326 3.60 26.32 -2.34
C TRP A 326 2.81 25.34 -3.20
N VAL A 327 2.24 24.31 -2.59
CA VAL A 327 1.59 23.21 -3.32
C VAL A 327 0.42 23.67 -4.20
N PRO A 328 -0.52 24.53 -3.75
CA PRO A 328 -1.68 24.90 -4.57
C PRO A 328 -1.36 25.48 -5.95
N THR A 329 -0.25 26.19 -6.09
CA THR A 329 0.13 26.83 -7.38
C THR A 329 1.42 26.26 -7.97
N GLY A 330 2.25 25.60 -7.14
CA GLY A 330 3.57 25.15 -7.52
C GLY A 330 4.65 26.25 -7.50
N GLU A 331 4.37 27.44 -6.95
CA GLU A 331 5.36 28.50 -6.84
C GLU A 331 6.37 28.26 -5.71
N TRP A 332 7.60 28.71 -5.91
CA TRP A 332 8.64 28.73 -4.87
C TRP A 332 8.45 29.95 -3.97
N LEU A 333 8.68 29.77 -2.67
CA LEU A 333 8.43 30.80 -1.67
C LEU A 333 9.71 31.58 -1.36
N ASP A 334 9.52 32.81 -0.91
CA ASP A 334 10.45 33.63 -0.14
C ASP A 334 9.90 33.81 1.29
N GLU A 335 10.67 34.42 2.17
CA GLU A 335 10.27 34.64 3.57
C GLU A 335 8.92 35.39 3.67
N GLU A 336 8.73 36.47 2.86
CA GLU A 336 7.51 37.28 2.91
C GLU A 336 6.27 36.45 2.54
N ARG A 337 6.37 35.67 1.44
CA ARG A 337 5.26 34.82 0.98
C ARG A 337 5.00 33.69 1.95
N PHE A 338 6.06 33.03 2.46
CA PHE A 338 5.91 31.95 3.43
C PHE A 338 5.15 32.41 4.67
N LEU A 339 5.58 33.50 5.31
CA LEU A 339 4.94 34.04 6.52
C LEU A 339 3.51 34.54 6.24
N ARG A 340 3.28 35.13 5.06
CA ARG A 340 1.94 35.52 4.64
C ARG A 340 1.03 34.32 4.44
N TYR A 341 1.45 33.28 3.72
CA TYR A 341 0.63 32.09 3.46
C TYR A 341 0.40 31.26 4.73
N GLN A 342 1.39 31.15 5.60
CA GLN A 342 1.22 30.51 6.90
C GLN A 342 0.12 31.16 7.74
N ARG A 343 0.00 32.51 7.69
CA ARG A 343 -1.06 33.25 8.37
C ARG A 343 -2.41 33.14 7.66
N ASP A 344 -2.41 33.31 6.32
CA ASP A 344 -3.64 33.51 5.54
C ASP A 344 -4.27 32.18 5.09
N TYR A 345 -3.46 31.11 4.93
CA TYR A 345 -3.85 29.78 4.45
C TYR A 345 -3.23 28.64 5.25
N PRO A 346 -3.44 28.59 6.58
CA PRO A 346 -2.73 27.67 7.47
C PRO A 346 -2.97 26.17 7.18
N ALA A 347 -4.11 25.82 6.58
CA ALA A 347 -4.46 24.46 6.21
C ALA A 347 -3.83 23.97 4.90
N SER A 348 -3.26 24.90 4.09
CA SER A 348 -2.70 24.55 2.80
C SER A 348 -1.33 23.89 2.92
N SER A 349 -1.01 23.08 1.92
CA SER A 349 0.20 22.27 1.88
C SER A 349 1.40 23.01 1.29
N VAL A 350 2.59 22.64 1.75
CA VAL A 350 3.89 22.96 1.14
C VAL A 350 4.67 21.70 0.86
N ASN A 351 5.47 21.69 -0.21
CA ASN A 351 6.56 20.75 -0.42
C ASN A 351 7.87 21.40 0.01
N HIS A 352 8.60 20.82 0.93
CA HIS A 352 9.92 21.30 1.37
C HIS A 352 10.99 20.32 0.90
N HIS A 353 11.93 20.83 0.08
CA HIS A 353 12.87 20.02 -0.69
C HIS A 353 14.19 19.87 0.07
N TYR A 354 14.24 18.95 1.02
CA TYR A 354 15.41 18.75 1.90
C TYR A 354 16.06 17.37 1.77
N VAL A 355 15.35 16.37 1.27
CA VAL A 355 15.88 15.01 1.18
C VAL A 355 16.89 14.91 0.06
N LYS A 356 18.08 14.39 0.37
CA LYS A 356 19.15 14.17 -0.62
C LYS A 356 19.01 12.75 -1.18
N GLU A 357 19.07 12.61 -2.52
CA GLU A 357 18.96 11.30 -3.18
C GLU A 357 20.00 10.28 -2.64
N ALA A 358 21.17 10.75 -2.24
CA ALA A 358 22.17 9.89 -1.62
C ALA A 358 21.66 9.18 -0.34
N TRP A 359 20.80 9.83 0.45
CA TRP A 359 20.22 9.20 1.65
C TRP A 359 19.21 8.12 1.28
N LEU A 360 18.39 8.38 0.23
CA LEU A 360 17.46 7.37 -0.29
C LEU A 360 18.21 6.18 -0.87
N LEU A 361 19.29 6.40 -1.61
CA LEU A 361 20.11 5.32 -2.15
C LEU A 361 20.74 4.46 -1.04
N GLU A 362 21.14 5.06 0.09
CA GLU A 362 21.59 4.30 1.26
C GLU A 362 20.44 3.52 1.90
N ALA A 363 19.26 4.14 2.07
CA ALA A 363 18.06 3.47 2.59
C ALA A 363 17.67 2.25 1.74
N LEU A 364 17.71 2.38 0.42
CA LEU A 364 17.38 1.29 -0.51
C LEU A 364 18.36 0.12 -0.50
N LYS A 365 19.52 0.23 0.17
CA LYS A 365 20.41 -0.92 0.39
C LYS A 365 19.91 -1.86 1.49
N TRP A 366 19.06 -1.35 2.39
CA TRP A 366 18.50 -2.18 3.45
C TRP A 366 17.50 -3.20 2.87
N PRO A 367 17.66 -4.53 3.16
CA PRO A 367 16.92 -5.59 2.45
C PRO A 367 15.40 -5.51 2.63
N ASP A 368 14.95 -5.08 3.81
CA ASP A 368 13.53 -5.07 4.18
C ASP A 368 12.89 -3.68 4.04
N MET A 369 13.52 -2.77 3.28
CA MET A 369 12.97 -1.46 2.98
C MET A 369 11.73 -1.56 2.09
N MET A 370 10.57 -1.23 2.63
CA MET A 370 9.36 -1.05 1.84
C MET A 370 9.36 0.32 1.15
N VAL A 371 8.58 0.45 0.08
CA VAL A 371 8.34 1.73 -0.58
C VAL A 371 6.85 2.04 -0.54
N SER A 372 6.50 3.28 -0.23
CA SER A 372 5.15 3.79 -0.11
C SER A 372 5.01 5.17 -0.74
N THR A 373 3.81 5.72 -0.79
CA THR A 373 3.57 7.00 -1.45
C THR A 373 3.67 8.20 -0.52
N ASP A 374 3.15 8.13 0.68
CA ASP A 374 2.85 9.30 1.54
C ASP A 374 2.13 10.41 0.71
N ALA A 375 1.17 9.95 -0.10
CA ALA A 375 0.47 10.83 -1.03
C ALA A 375 -0.52 11.71 -0.29
N LEU A 376 -0.40 13.02 -0.48
CA LEU A 376 -1.39 13.98 0.00
C LEU A 376 -2.66 13.91 -0.85
N PRO A 377 -3.86 14.18 -0.28
CA PRO A 377 -5.11 14.06 -1.01
C PRO A 377 -5.24 15.08 -2.13
N ALA A 378 -5.91 14.65 -3.21
CA ALA A 378 -6.37 15.52 -4.28
C ALA A 378 -7.89 15.36 -4.41
N PHE A 379 -8.61 16.45 -4.28
CA PHE A 379 -10.07 16.49 -4.39
C PHE A 379 -10.53 16.89 -5.78
N ASP A 380 -9.79 17.78 -6.44
CA ASP A 380 -9.99 18.22 -7.81
C ASP A 380 -8.66 18.51 -8.53
N LEU A 381 -8.73 18.79 -9.83
CA LEU A 381 -7.56 19.09 -10.67
C LEU A 381 -7.07 20.54 -10.58
N ASP A 382 -7.86 21.43 -10.01
CA ASP A 382 -7.56 22.87 -9.92
C ASP A 382 -6.60 23.16 -8.77
N VAL A 383 -6.61 22.33 -7.71
CA VAL A 383 -5.70 22.42 -6.56
C VAL A 383 -4.63 21.35 -6.68
N LYS A 384 -3.38 21.75 -6.87
CA LYS A 384 -2.27 20.83 -6.99
C LYS A 384 -1.98 20.12 -5.66
N THR A 385 -1.30 18.97 -5.74
CA THR A 385 -0.76 18.20 -4.62
C THR A 385 0.70 17.82 -4.92
N ASN A 386 1.27 16.86 -4.18
CA ASN A 386 2.58 16.33 -4.52
C ASN A 386 2.48 15.23 -5.61
N PRO A 387 3.56 14.92 -6.35
CA PRO A 387 3.54 13.93 -7.42
C PRO A 387 3.40 12.49 -6.90
N ASN A 388 3.54 12.28 -5.61
CA ASN A 388 3.44 10.98 -4.95
C ASN A 388 2.12 10.26 -5.27
N ILE A 389 1.05 11.03 -5.48
CA ILE A 389 -0.30 10.51 -5.76
C ILE A 389 -0.41 9.78 -7.10
N ALA A 390 0.46 10.07 -8.07
CA ALA A 390 0.30 9.61 -9.46
C ALA A 390 1.49 8.83 -10.03
N GLY A 391 2.56 8.65 -9.26
CA GLY A 391 3.74 8.06 -9.88
C GLY A 391 4.81 7.51 -8.93
N THR A 392 4.52 7.22 -7.69
CA THR A 392 5.54 6.75 -6.74
C THR A 392 6.13 5.40 -7.12
N PHE A 393 5.30 4.42 -7.46
CA PHE A 393 5.79 3.07 -7.76
C PHE A 393 6.39 2.98 -9.15
N SER A 394 5.83 3.68 -10.12
CA SER A 394 6.44 3.78 -11.45
C SER A 394 7.76 4.58 -11.42
N HIS A 395 7.88 5.61 -10.59
CA HIS A 395 9.14 6.31 -10.34
C HIS A 395 10.17 5.39 -9.70
N PHE A 396 9.77 4.62 -8.69
CA PHE A 396 10.65 3.66 -8.04
C PHE A 396 11.17 2.60 -9.03
N LEU A 397 10.25 1.95 -9.76
CA LEU A 397 10.63 0.90 -10.71
C LEU A 397 11.41 1.45 -11.92
N GLY A 398 11.02 2.60 -12.45
CA GLY A 398 11.70 3.22 -13.59
C GLY A 398 13.07 3.76 -13.23
N ARG A 399 13.14 4.65 -12.23
CA ARG A 399 14.40 5.34 -11.89
C ARG A 399 15.34 4.47 -11.08
N TYR A 400 14.89 3.89 -9.96
CA TYR A 400 15.81 3.23 -9.02
C TYR A 400 16.08 1.78 -9.38
N VAL A 401 15.11 1.06 -9.95
CA VAL A 401 15.31 -0.34 -10.34
C VAL A 401 15.89 -0.45 -11.74
N ARG A 402 15.26 0.19 -12.76
CA ARG A 402 15.72 0.09 -14.14
C ARG A 402 16.93 1.00 -14.44
N ASP A 403 16.80 2.33 -14.24
CA ASP A 403 17.78 3.30 -14.73
C ASP A 403 19.05 3.36 -13.88
N LEU A 404 18.93 3.30 -12.55
CA LEU A 404 20.05 3.33 -11.61
C LEU A 404 20.51 1.92 -11.16
N GLU A 405 19.79 0.88 -11.52
CA GLU A 405 20.11 -0.54 -11.22
C GLU A 405 20.45 -0.77 -9.73
N VAL A 406 19.77 -0.06 -8.81
CA VAL A 406 20.00 -0.16 -7.35
C VAL A 406 19.74 -1.58 -6.84
N MET A 407 18.80 -2.27 -7.49
CA MET A 407 18.43 -3.65 -7.19
C MET A 407 17.81 -4.35 -8.42
N PRO A 408 17.80 -5.70 -8.45
CA PRO A 408 17.07 -6.45 -9.48
C PRO A 408 15.57 -6.18 -9.43
N LEU A 409 14.86 -6.32 -10.57
CA LEU A 409 13.41 -6.12 -10.67
C LEU A 409 12.61 -6.99 -9.68
N MET A 410 12.98 -8.24 -9.48
CA MET A 410 12.38 -9.15 -8.50
C MET A 410 12.37 -8.53 -7.10
N GLU A 411 13.51 -7.96 -6.68
CA GLU A 411 13.64 -7.32 -5.38
C GLU A 411 12.85 -6.00 -5.33
N GLY A 412 12.84 -5.21 -6.41
CA GLY A 412 12.00 -4.02 -6.51
C GLY A 412 10.51 -4.35 -6.32
N LEU A 413 10.03 -5.38 -7.01
CA LEU A 413 8.65 -5.85 -6.86
C LEU A 413 8.37 -6.37 -5.44
N ARG A 414 9.31 -7.10 -4.83
CA ARG A 414 9.18 -7.58 -3.45
C ARG A 414 8.86 -6.44 -2.49
N ARG A 415 9.50 -5.28 -2.64
CA ARG A 415 9.38 -4.12 -1.73
C ARG A 415 8.05 -3.39 -1.80
N ILE A 416 7.33 -3.52 -2.90
CA ILE A 416 6.05 -2.85 -3.13
C ILE A 416 4.86 -3.83 -3.20
N THR A 417 5.10 -5.13 -3.01
CA THR A 417 4.06 -6.16 -3.07
C THR A 417 4.15 -7.12 -1.87
N LEU A 418 5.14 -7.97 -1.82
CA LEU A 418 5.27 -9.05 -0.84
C LEU A 418 5.59 -8.53 0.56
N LEU A 419 6.59 -7.66 0.72
CA LEU A 419 6.97 -7.13 2.04
C LEU A 419 5.82 -6.42 2.74
N PRO A 420 5.12 -5.46 2.11
CA PRO A 420 3.95 -4.85 2.74
C PRO A 420 2.85 -5.88 3.04
N ALA A 421 2.59 -6.86 2.16
CA ALA A 421 1.60 -7.91 2.43
C ALA A 421 1.98 -8.73 3.68
N GLN A 422 3.22 -9.20 3.77
CA GLN A 422 3.71 -9.98 4.92
C GLN A 422 3.68 -9.19 6.23
N TRP A 423 4.00 -7.90 6.21
CA TRP A 423 3.86 -7.04 7.38
C TRP A 423 2.40 -6.89 7.81
N LEU A 424 1.50 -6.72 6.86
CA LEU A 424 0.07 -6.53 7.08
C LEU A 424 -0.67 -7.81 7.52
N GLU A 425 -0.06 -8.99 7.35
CA GLU A 425 -0.57 -10.24 7.94
C GLU A 425 -0.68 -10.17 9.48
N LEU A 426 0.14 -9.32 10.13
CA LEU A 426 -0.01 -8.99 11.55
C LEU A 426 -1.34 -8.27 11.86
N SER A 427 -1.86 -7.57 10.88
CA SER A 427 -3.12 -6.82 10.99
C SER A 427 -4.33 -7.66 10.59
N SER A 428 -4.23 -8.43 9.49
CA SER A 428 -5.36 -9.19 8.95
C SER A 428 -4.91 -10.35 8.07
N ASP A 429 -5.54 -11.52 8.24
CA ASP A 429 -5.35 -12.70 7.38
C ASP A 429 -5.72 -12.43 5.91
N ALA A 430 -6.45 -11.34 5.61
CA ALA A 430 -6.76 -10.95 4.25
C ALA A 430 -5.51 -10.69 3.41
N PHE A 431 -4.40 -10.31 4.03
CA PHE A 431 -3.14 -10.03 3.34
C PHE A 431 -2.32 -11.28 3.01
N ALA A 432 -2.62 -12.44 3.60
CA ALA A 432 -1.96 -13.71 3.28
C ALA A 432 -2.17 -14.17 1.82
N LYS A 433 -3.13 -13.58 1.10
CA LYS A 433 -3.40 -13.87 -0.31
C LYS A 433 -3.03 -12.72 -1.26
N LYS A 434 -2.46 -11.62 -0.73
CA LYS A 434 -2.07 -10.44 -1.50
C LYS A 434 -0.56 -10.35 -1.68
N GLY A 435 -0.11 -9.55 -2.65
CA GLY A 435 1.31 -9.36 -2.92
C GLY A 435 2.03 -10.57 -3.51
N ARG A 436 1.28 -11.57 -4.01
CA ARG A 436 1.74 -12.86 -4.53
C ARG A 436 1.11 -13.18 -5.87
N LEU A 437 1.85 -13.86 -6.76
CA LEU A 437 1.32 -14.48 -7.98
C LEU A 437 1.42 -16.00 -7.85
N GLN A 438 0.49 -16.59 -7.10
CA GLN A 438 0.44 -18.03 -6.83
C GLN A 438 -0.98 -18.55 -6.98
N VAL A 439 -1.14 -19.82 -7.30
CA VAL A 439 -2.46 -20.46 -7.35
C VAL A 439 -3.12 -20.39 -5.96
N GLY A 440 -4.33 -19.84 -5.91
CA GLY A 440 -5.10 -19.57 -4.69
C GLY A 440 -4.92 -18.18 -4.11
N ALA A 441 -3.98 -17.36 -4.61
CA ALA A 441 -3.87 -15.96 -4.25
C ALA A 441 -4.98 -15.12 -4.90
N ASP A 442 -5.25 -13.95 -4.34
CA ASP A 442 -6.16 -12.98 -4.94
C ASP A 442 -5.59 -12.50 -6.27
N ALA A 443 -6.45 -12.36 -7.28
CA ALA A 443 -6.03 -11.88 -8.59
C ALA A 443 -5.99 -10.34 -8.62
N ASP A 444 -5.14 -9.76 -7.77
CA ASP A 444 -4.71 -8.37 -7.81
C ASP A 444 -3.41 -8.33 -8.60
N ILE A 445 -3.45 -7.84 -9.84
CA ILE A 445 -2.38 -8.03 -10.81
C ILE A 445 -2.11 -6.73 -11.57
N VAL A 446 -0.83 -6.44 -11.79
CA VAL A 446 -0.35 -5.37 -12.68
C VAL A 446 0.42 -5.97 -13.84
N VAL A 447 0.08 -5.53 -15.05
CA VAL A 447 0.86 -5.84 -16.27
C VAL A 447 1.51 -4.56 -16.73
N PHE A 448 2.82 -4.58 -16.91
CA PHE A 448 3.59 -3.40 -17.31
C PHE A 448 4.78 -3.74 -18.20
N ASP A 449 5.20 -2.77 -18.99
CA ASP A 449 6.41 -2.83 -19.77
C ASP A 449 7.62 -2.38 -18.91
N PRO A 450 8.57 -3.27 -18.61
CA PRO A 450 9.70 -2.94 -17.74
C PRO A 450 10.66 -1.92 -18.37
N ASP A 451 10.67 -1.79 -19.68
CA ASP A 451 11.56 -0.88 -20.41
C ASP A 451 11.04 0.56 -20.42
N THR A 452 9.72 0.75 -20.26
CA THR A 452 9.07 2.07 -20.39
C THR A 452 8.39 2.56 -19.15
N ILE A 453 8.22 1.71 -18.11
CA ILE A 453 7.57 2.14 -16.84
C ILE A 453 8.26 3.36 -16.25
N ALA A 454 7.51 4.44 -16.02
CA ALA A 454 8.02 5.68 -15.45
C ALA A 454 6.88 6.56 -14.92
N ALA A 455 7.20 7.43 -13.96
CA ALA A 455 6.33 8.53 -13.56
C ALA A 455 6.43 9.68 -14.57
N GLU A 456 5.28 10.22 -14.97
CA GLU A 456 5.16 11.48 -15.71
C GLU A 456 4.81 12.65 -14.80
N ALA A 457 4.32 12.35 -13.58
CA ALA A 457 4.05 13.35 -12.56
C ALA A 457 5.34 14.03 -12.09
N ALA A 458 5.24 15.29 -11.69
CA ALA A 458 6.35 16.07 -11.16
C ALA A 458 5.85 17.10 -10.14
N TYR A 459 6.75 17.64 -9.31
CA TYR A 459 6.43 18.77 -8.45
C TYR A 459 5.93 19.96 -9.28
N GLY A 460 4.75 20.48 -8.95
CA GLY A 460 4.08 21.52 -9.72
C GLY A 460 3.24 21.04 -10.92
N ASP A 461 3.36 19.76 -11.31
CA ASP A 461 2.51 19.09 -12.33
C ASP A 461 2.19 17.65 -11.91
N PRO A 462 1.42 17.45 -10.82
CA PRO A 462 1.32 16.18 -10.12
C PRO A 462 0.32 15.18 -10.72
N TYR A 463 -0.51 15.59 -11.68
CA TYR A 463 -1.68 14.80 -12.09
C TYR A 463 -1.49 14.01 -13.39
N LYS A 464 -0.27 13.91 -13.88
CA LYS A 464 0.03 13.06 -15.04
C LYS A 464 0.07 11.60 -14.62
N PRO A 465 -0.76 10.74 -15.22
CA PRO A 465 -0.66 9.30 -14.99
C PRO A 465 0.69 8.74 -15.37
N SER A 466 1.10 7.69 -14.68
CA SER A 466 2.30 6.90 -15.02
C SER A 466 2.20 6.28 -16.41
N VAL A 467 3.33 6.05 -17.05
CA VAL A 467 3.45 5.33 -18.33
C VAL A 467 4.02 3.94 -18.11
N GLY A 468 3.84 3.07 -19.10
CA GLY A 468 4.35 1.69 -19.08
C GLY A 468 3.41 0.69 -18.40
N ILE A 469 2.44 1.10 -17.61
CA ILE A 469 1.43 0.20 -17.03
C ILE A 469 0.30 0.01 -18.05
N SER A 470 0.15 -1.21 -18.56
CA SER A 470 -0.86 -1.53 -19.58
C SER A 470 -2.18 -2.02 -18.99
N THR A 471 -2.13 -2.73 -17.85
CA THR A 471 -3.32 -3.40 -17.31
C THR A 471 -3.26 -3.49 -15.79
N VAL A 472 -4.39 -3.21 -15.12
CA VAL A 472 -4.56 -3.42 -13.69
C VAL A 472 -5.83 -4.24 -13.45
N LEU A 473 -5.68 -5.33 -12.68
CA LEU A 473 -6.80 -6.14 -12.19
C LEU A 473 -6.85 -6.04 -10.66
N VAL A 474 -8.07 -5.94 -10.14
CA VAL A 474 -8.37 -6.01 -8.71
C VAL A 474 -9.42 -7.10 -8.50
N ALA A 475 -9.16 -8.03 -7.59
CA ALA A 475 -10.00 -9.20 -7.37
C ALA A 475 -10.43 -9.88 -8.70
N GLY A 476 -9.50 -10.03 -9.64
CA GLY A 476 -9.70 -10.63 -10.95
C GLY A 476 -10.53 -9.81 -11.95
N ARG A 477 -10.90 -8.58 -11.61
CA ARG A 477 -11.64 -7.67 -12.48
C ARG A 477 -10.72 -6.62 -13.08
N LEU A 478 -10.75 -6.47 -14.38
CA LEU A 478 -10.03 -5.43 -15.10
C LEU A 478 -10.58 -4.05 -14.72
N VAL A 479 -9.77 -3.21 -14.07
CA VAL A 479 -10.14 -1.86 -13.59
C VAL A 479 -9.42 -0.74 -14.35
N ALA A 480 -8.26 -1.03 -14.94
CA ALA A 480 -7.57 -0.12 -15.84
C ALA A 480 -6.95 -0.88 -17.03
N SER A 481 -6.95 -0.26 -18.20
CA SER A 481 -6.35 -0.79 -19.42
C SER A 481 -5.85 0.36 -20.31
N GLU A 482 -4.68 0.17 -20.92
CA GLU A 482 -4.06 1.13 -21.83
C GLU A 482 -3.93 2.54 -21.24
N GLY A 483 -3.51 2.62 -19.97
CA GLY A 483 -3.37 3.89 -19.26
C GLY A 483 -4.68 4.60 -18.91
N ARG A 484 -5.82 3.89 -18.95
CA ARG A 484 -7.14 4.45 -18.69
C ARG A 484 -7.93 3.63 -17.70
N ARG A 485 -8.57 4.30 -16.75
CA ARG A 485 -9.51 3.68 -15.81
C ARG A 485 -10.77 3.18 -16.55
N ILE A 486 -11.29 2.03 -16.14
CA ILE A 486 -12.54 1.47 -16.65
C ILE A 486 -13.66 1.82 -15.66
N GLU A 487 -14.59 2.64 -16.11
CA GLU A 487 -15.73 3.08 -15.32
C GLU A 487 -16.73 1.96 -15.00
N GLY A 488 -17.46 2.11 -13.92
CA GLY A 488 -18.57 1.20 -13.55
C GLY A 488 -18.13 -0.16 -13.01
N ARG A 489 -16.85 -0.36 -12.69
CA ARG A 489 -16.33 -1.57 -12.06
C ARG A 489 -15.72 -1.23 -10.71
N TYR A 490 -16.27 -1.77 -9.64
CA TYR A 490 -15.88 -1.45 -8.25
C TYR A 490 -15.62 -2.74 -7.45
N PRO A 491 -14.57 -3.52 -7.81
CA PRO A 491 -14.26 -4.78 -7.13
C PRO A 491 -13.52 -4.59 -5.80
N GLY A 492 -13.06 -3.37 -5.51
CA GLY A 492 -12.33 -3.04 -4.30
C GLY A 492 -13.16 -3.28 -3.04
N LYS A 493 -12.49 -3.61 -1.96
CA LYS A 493 -13.10 -3.94 -0.67
C LYS A 493 -12.50 -3.09 0.43
N HIS A 494 -13.33 -2.66 1.37
CA HIS A 494 -12.88 -2.15 2.65
C HIS A 494 -12.26 -3.30 3.45
N ILE A 495 -10.96 -3.25 3.71
CA ILE A 495 -10.25 -4.23 4.52
C ILE A 495 -10.35 -3.80 5.97
N LEU A 496 -11.21 -4.49 6.70
CA LEU A 496 -11.37 -4.35 8.15
C LEU A 496 -10.82 -5.60 8.83
N ALA A 497 -10.20 -5.44 9.97
CA ALA A 497 -9.61 -6.52 10.76
C ALA A 497 -10.11 -6.50 12.21
N PRO A 498 -11.42 -6.73 12.45
CA PRO A 498 -11.98 -6.71 13.78
C PRO A 498 -11.31 -7.79 14.66
N LEU A 499 -11.15 -7.47 15.95
CA LEU A 499 -10.59 -8.41 16.90
C LEU A 499 -11.46 -9.67 17.01
N ALA A 500 -10.84 -10.83 17.19
CA ALA A 500 -11.59 -12.05 17.45
C ALA A 500 -12.41 -11.89 18.76
N THR A 501 -13.66 -12.32 18.74
CA THR A 501 -14.62 -12.20 19.85
C THR A 501 -14.20 -12.87 21.16
N THR A 502 -13.06 -13.59 21.15
CA THR A 502 -12.48 -14.25 22.34
C THR A 502 -11.48 -13.41 23.12
N THR A 503 -11.12 -12.22 22.64
CA THR A 503 -10.20 -11.31 23.34
C THR A 503 -10.95 -10.67 24.51
N LYS A 504 -10.90 -11.29 25.69
CA LYS A 504 -11.42 -10.69 26.93
C LYS A 504 -10.38 -9.71 27.44
N PHE A 505 -10.68 -8.43 27.37
CA PHE A 505 -9.90 -7.41 28.07
C PHE A 505 -10.18 -7.51 29.57
N PRO A 506 -9.17 -7.53 30.44
CA PRO A 506 -9.39 -7.29 31.85
C PRO A 506 -9.78 -5.81 32.02
N TYR A 507 -11.03 -5.56 32.33
CA TYR A 507 -11.54 -4.25 32.74
C TYR A 507 -11.00 -3.87 34.13
#